data_05efe6189f8c8554742ae7c686b584a7
#
_entry.id   05efe6189f8c8554742ae7c686b584a7
#
_cell.length_a   1.000
_cell.length_b   1.000
_cell.length_c   1.000
_cell.angle_alpha   90.00
_cell.angle_beta   90.00
_cell.angle_gamma   90.00
#
_symmetry.space_group_name_H-M   'P 1'
#
loop_
_entity.id
_entity.type
_entity.pdbx_description
1 polymer ?
#
loop_
_entity_poly.entity_id
_entity_poly.type
_entity_poly.pdbx_seq_one_letter_code
_entity_poly.pdbx_strand_id
1 'polypeptide(L)'
;MSKKKSKQLPITEVQLTPEQIAQAKEILAGLQKDIQYAAAKKNLVRMMPCAKSVANALVMKLSEEGFEGGEEHWFRHPDAPTATGVVQGARRPSDMKVTPQSVDGAEFSLTASAQVVPGDVVELRQTISGWRPAGLVSRPQRRWVCRCVTDAAAKETEWLLFKPISAFAPIELQVNVQEVPPEVDLKRDAVELEISADAPFFAKRREDAYWGSDEEWQIFPAHFVRKVGVMNDPLGEMAIASAQFGVPIDFSPDTLAEAEKLPEKVDRRSLLHRVDLTDLAFVTIDGEDARDFDDAVYCEETPEGWRLLVAIADVSHYVRPGTSLDRDAQKRATSVYFPSSVVPMLPEKLSNGLCSLNPGVDRLTLVCDALVNRKGETTAYQFYPAVIHSHGRLTYTAVWSALQGEAWGL
;
A
#
# COMPACT_ATOMS: atom_id res chain seq x y z
N MET A 1 26.14 -54.71 8.79
CA MET A 1 26.03 -54.64 7.32
C MET A 1 26.75 -53.41 6.83
N SER A 2 27.66 -53.61 5.91
CA SER A 2 28.76 -52.75 5.48
C SER A 2 28.37 -51.37 4.93
N LYS A 3 28.89 -50.28 5.51
CA LYS A 3 28.91 -48.93 4.94
C LYS A 3 29.87 -48.92 3.75
N LYS A 4 29.36 -48.87 2.52
CA LYS A 4 30.17 -48.55 1.35
C LYS A 4 30.64 -47.08 1.47
N LYS A 5 31.90 -46.91 1.85
CA LYS A 5 32.63 -45.63 1.64
C LYS A 5 32.71 -45.42 0.12
N SER A 6 32.10 -44.37 -0.38
CA SER A 6 32.34 -43.90 -1.73
C SER A 6 33.81 -43.40 -1.82
N LYS A 7 34.62 -44.13 -2.58
CA LYS A 7 35.94 -43.64 -2.96
C LYS A 7 35.76 -42.35 -3.77
N GLN A 8 36.13 -41.21 -3.20
CA GLN A 8 36.41 -40.03 -3.97
C GLN A 8 37.64 -40.35 -4.84
N LEU A 9 37.45 -40.42 -6.13
CA LEU A 9 38.54 -40.43 -7.10
C LEU A 9 39.26 -39.08 -6.98
N PRO A 10 40.64 -39.07 -7.09
CA PRO A 10 41.38 -37.83 -7.07
C PRO A 10 40.91 -36.95 -8.21
N ILE A 11 40.63 -35.66 -7.91
CA ILE A 11 40.31 -34.62 -8.89
C ILE A 11 41.58 -34.44 -9.69
N THR A 12 41.68 -35.08 -10.86
CA THR A 12 42.72 -34.79 -11.82
C THR A 12 42.48 -33.33 -12.26
N GLU A 13 43.40 -32.40 -11.95
CA GLU A 13 43.36 -31.03 -12.45
C GLU A 13 43.26 -31.07 -13.98
N VAL A 14 42.12 -30.62 -14.49
CA VAL A 14 41.90 -30.52 -15.93
C VAL A 14 42.70 -29.32 -16.41
N GLN A 15 43.81 -29.58 -17.15
CA GLN A 15 44.56 -28.51 -17.77
C GLN A 15 43.76 -27.92 -18.93
N LEU A 16 43.43 -26.61 -18.83
CA LEU A 16 42.75 -25.85 -19.86
C LEU A 16 43.75 -25.15 -20.76
N THR A 17 43.55 -25.26 -22.07
CA THR A 17 44.39 -24.49 -23.02
C THR A 17 43.87 -23.05 -23.17
N PRO A 18 44.74 -22.08 -23.49
CA PRO A 18 44.28 -20.69 -23.75
C PRO A 18 43.26 -20.61 -24.88
N GLU A 19 43.35 -21.47 -25.89
CA GLU A 19 42.40 -21.56 -27.00
C GLU A 19 41.01 -22.00 -26.53
N GLN A 20 40.93 -23.01 -25.64
CA GLN A 20 39.66 -23.47 -25.07
C GLN A 20 39.00 -22.38 -24.24
N ILE A 21 39.78 -21.62 -23.47
CA ILE A 21 39.25 -20.50 -22.67
C ILE A 21 38.74 -19.39 -23.61
N ALA A 22 39.50 -19.02 -24.64
CA ALA A 22 39.11 -18.00 -25.62
C ALA A 22 37.79 -18.40 -26.36
N GLN A 23 37.72 -19.66 -26.83
CA GLN A 23 36.55 -20.17 -27.52
C GLN A 23 35.31 -20.22 -26.60
N ALA A 24 35.47 -20.59 -25.34
CA ALA A 24 34.39 -20.59 -24.36
C ALA A 24 33.88 -19.17 -24.09
N LYS A 25 34.79 -18.20 -23.96
CA LYS A 25 34.45 -16.76 -23.84
C LYS A 25 33.63 -16.27 -25.02
N GLU A 26 34.04 -16.57 -26.23
CA GLU A 26 33.37 -16.17 -27.47
C GLU A 26 31.94 -16.78 -27.55
N ILE A 27 31.81 -18.07 -27.23
CA ILE A 27 30.51 -18.75 -27.20
C ILE A 27 29.54 -18.09 -26.21
N LEU A 28 30.01 -17.78 -24.98
CA LEU A 28 29.20 -17.17 -23.96
C LEU A 28 28.86 -15.71 -24.29
N ALA A 29 29.85 -14.95 -24.83
CA ALA A 29 29.65 -13.58 -25.29
C ALA A 29 28.66 -13.48 -26.46
N GLY A 30 28.66 -14.45 -27.38
CA GLY A 30 27.74 -14.49 -28.51
C GLY A 30 26.25 -14.70 -28.13
N LEU A 31 25.96 -15.08 -26.89
CA LEU A 31 24.56 -15.25 -26.41
C LEU A 31 23.87 -13.93 -26.19
N GLN A 32 24.58 -12.84 -25.88
CA GLN A 32 24.05 -11.51 -25.52
C GLN A 32 22.95 -11.57 -24.44
N LYS A 33 23.01 -12.55 -23.54
CA LYS A 33 22.04 -12.82 -22.47
C LYS A 33 22.75 -13.42 -21.26
N ASP A 34 22.17 -13.21 -20.10
CA ASP A 34 22.63 -13.89 -18.89
C ASP A 34 22.42 -15.40 -19.00
N ILE A 35 23.35 -16.17 -18.46
CA ILE A 35 23.27 -17.62 -18.49
C ILE A 35 23.70 -18.24 -17.15
N GLN A 36 22.91 -19.18 -16.64
CA GLN A 36 23.25 -19.93 -15.44
C GLN A 36 24.41 -20.88 -15.69
N TYR A 37 25.34 -21.04 -14.73
CA TYR A 37 26.53 -21.90 -14.88
C TYR A 37 26.21 -23.32 -15.35
N ALA A 38 25.13 -23.91 -14.84
CA ALA A 38 24.69 -25.23 -15.26
C ALA A 38 24.27 -25.27 -16.74
N ALA A 39 23.63 -24.19 -17.23
CA ALA A 39 23.21 -24.06 -18.61
C ALA A 39 24.41 -23.70 -19.51
N ALA A 40 25.35 -22.87 -19.03
CA ALA A 40 26.61 -22.57 -19.72
C ALA A 40 27.42 -23.85 -19.99
N LYS A 41 27.56 -24.70 -18.98
CA LYS A 41 28.18 -26.01 -19.11
C LYS A 41 27.58 -26.88 -20.22
N LYS A 42 26.23 -26.95 -20.26
CA LYS A 42 25.52 -27.70 -21.31
C LYS A 42 25.73 -27.10 -22.70
N ASN A 43 25.74 -25.77 -22.80
CA ASN A 43 25.98 -25.09 -24.07
C ASN A 43 27.46 -25.28 -24.54
N LEU A 44 28.42 -25.17 -23.65
CA LEU A 44 29.84 -25.44 -23.99
C LEU A 44 30.03 -26.87 -24.49
N VAL A 45 29.47 -27.89 -23.81
CA VAL A 45 29.55 -29.29 -24.29
C VAL A 45 28.90 -29.46 -25.68
N ARG A 46 27.84 -28.70 -25.99
CA ARG A 46 27.16 -28.77 -27.30
C ARG A 46 27.91 -28.05 -28.41
N MET A 47 28.52 -26.91 -28.10
CA MET A 47 29.12 -26.01 -29.09
C MET A 47 30.64 -26.17 -29.23
N MET A 48 31.31 -26.83 -28.27
CA MET A 48 32.72 -27.19 -28.29
C MET A 48 32.86 -28.71 -28.23
N PRO A 49 33.76 -29.32 -29.02
CA PRO A 49 34.05 -30.76 -28.91
C PRO A 49 34.89 -31.07 -27.66
N CYS A 50 34.30 -30.89 -26.47
CA CYS A 50 34.99 -31.09 -25.21
C CYS A 50 34.23 -32.06 -24.27
N ALA A 51 34.99 -32.71 -23.37
CA ALA A 51 34.40 -33.55 -22.33
C ALA A 51 33.68 -32.69 -21.28
N LYS A 52 32.69 -33.28 -20.59
CA LYS A 52 31.93 -32.59 -19.50
C LYS A 52 32.88 -32.06 -18.39
N SER A 53 33.97 -32.74 -18.10
CA SER A 53 34.99 -32.29 -17.13
C SER A 53 35.68 -30.99 -17.57
N VAL A 54 36.00 -30.88 -18.85
CA VAL A 54 36.59 -29.68 -19.45
C VAL A 54 35.59 -28.50 -19.41
N ALA A 55 34.36 -28.72 -19.81
CA ALA A 55 33.33 -27.70 -19.73
C ALA A 55 33.09 -27.22 -18.28
N ASN A 56 33.18 -28.12 -17.30
CA ASN A 56 33.05 -27.78 -15.88
C ASN A 56 34.21 -26.89 -15.42
N ALA A 57 35.46 -27.29 -15.79
CA ALA A 57 36.67 -26.53 -15.47
C ALA A 57 36.64 -25.15 -16.14
N LEU A 58 36.18 -25.04 -17.39
CA LEU A 58 36.00 -23.78 -18.10
C LEU A 58 34.99 -22.86 -17.39
N VAL A 59 33.84 -23.37 -16.99
CA VAL A 59 32.85 -22.58 -16.26
C VAL A 59 33.41 -22.06 -14.93
N MET A 60 34.11 -22.91 -14.18
CA MET A 60 34.76 -22.48 -12.93
C MET A 60 35.84 -21.44 -13.19
N LYS A 61 36.71 -21.64 -14.15
CA LYS A 61 37.81 -20.69 -14.51
C LYS A 61 37.23 -19.34 -14.95
N LEU A 62 36.20 -19.33 -15.79
CA LEU A 62 35.57 -18.11 -16.25
C LEU A 62 34.79 -17.37 -15.14
N SER A 63 34.26 -18.09 -14.15
CA SER A 63 33.63 -17.48 -12.97
C SER A 63 34.65 -16.78 -12.05
N GLU A 64 35.89 -17.29 -11.98
CA GLU A 64 36.99 -16.69 -11.22
C GLU A 64 37.60 -15.47 -11.93
N GLU A 65 37.69 -15.46 -13.27
CA GLU A 65 38.30 -14.39 -14.06
C GLU A 65 37.38 -13.15 -14.29
N GLY A 66 36.23 -13.11 -13.67
CA GLY A 66 35.41 -11.91 -13.68
C GLY A 66 34.61 -11.65 -14.97
N PHE A 67 34.03 -12.66 -15.58
CA PHE A 67 32.69 -12.44 -16.15
C PHE A 67 31.86 -11.94 -14.98
N GLU A 68 31.54 -10.66 -14.95
CA GLU A 68 30.90 -10.00 -13.82
C GLU A 68 29.74 -10.82 -13.32
N GLY A 69 30.05 -11.74 -12.41
CA GLY A 69 29.08 -12.67 -11.89
C GLY A 69 29.03 -12.48 -10.44
N GLY A 70 28.54 -11.69 -9.89
CA GLY A 70 28.47 -11.56 -8.46
C GLY A 70 27.41 -12.35 -7.80
N GLU A 71 26.60 -13.15 -8.37
CA GLU A 71 25.52 -13.75 -7.63
C GLU A 71 25.19 -15.16 -8.11
N GLU A 72 25.41 -16.10 -7.19
CA GLU A 72 24.93 -17.48 -7.23
C GLU A 72 24.78 -18.13 -8.63
N HIS A 73 25.92 -18.43 -9.25
CA HIS A 73 25.96 -19.33 -10.41
C HIS A 73 25.45 -18.75 -11.75
N TRP A 74 25.54 -17.42 -11.95
CA TRP A 74 25.18 -16.76 -13.21
C TRP A 74 26.38 -16.05 -13.86
N PHE A 75 26.52 -16.19 -15.18
CA PHE A 75 27.30 -15.29 -16.01
C PHE A 75 26.42 -14.12 -16.44
N ARG A 76 26.77 -12.91 -16.07
CA ARG A 76 26.13 -11.69 -16.54
C ARG A 76 26.77 -11.25 -17.86
N HIS A 77 25.95 -11.00 -18.87
CA HIS A 77 26.44 -10.44 -20.12
C HIS A 77 26.26 -8.91 -20.08
N PRO A 78 27.29 -8.10 -20.43
CA PRO A 78 27.19 -6.63 -20.37
C PRO A 78 26.03 -6.08 -21.24
N ASP A 79 25.80 -6.69 -22.41
CA ASP A 79 24.77 -6.27 -23.34
C ASP A 79 23.44 -7.05 -23.20
N ALA A 80 23.25 -7.80 -22.12
CA ALA A 80 21.98 -8.48 -21.89
C ALA A 80 20.87 -7.44 -21.68
N PRO A 81 19.73 -7.55 -22.40
CA PRO A 81 18.61 -6.64 -22.19
C PRO A 81 18.18 -6.60 -20.73
N THR A 82 17.91 -5.38 -20.23
CA THR A 82 17.44 -5.11 -18.88
C THR A 82 16.05 -4.48 -18.92
N ALA A 83 15.29 -4.69 -17.87
CA ALA A 83 13.96 -4.12 -17.67
C ALA A 83 13.74 -3.91 -16.17
N THR A 84 12.59 -3.35 -15.79
CA THR A 84 12.16 -3.28 -14.40
C THR A 84 10.84 -4.02 -14.23
N GLY A 85 10.60 -4.50 -13.00
CA GLY A 85 9.34 -5.12 -12.64
C GLY A 85 9.00 -4.87 -11.19
N VAL A 86 7.72 -4.98 -10.83
CA VAL A 86 7.19 -4.79 -9.49
C VAL A 86 6.80 -6.13 -8.88
N VAL A 87 7.23 -6.37 -7.65
CA VAL A 87 6.90 -7.57 -6.88
C VAL A 87 5.44 -7.48 -6.42
N GLN A 88 4.65 -8.47 -6.78
CA GLN A 88 3.27 -8.60 -6.34
C GLN A 88 3.18 -9.35 -5.02
N GLY A 89 2.28 -8.88 -4.14
CA GLY A 89 2.01 -9.57 -2.88
C GLY A 89 1.25 -10.87 -3.09
N ALA A 90 1.50 -11.86 -2.22
CA ALA A 90 0.82 -13.14 -2.21
C ALA A 90 0.65 -13.66 -0.78
N ARG A 91 -0.10 -14.74 -0.60
CA ARG A 91 -0.26 -15.38 0.72
C ARG A 91 0.92 -16.26 1.11
N ARG A 92 1.69 -16.74 0.14
CA ARG A 92 2.88 -17.59 0.33
C ARG A 92 4.07 -17.01 -0.41
N PRO A 93 5.29 -17.18 0.10
CA PRO A 93 6.50 -16.72 -0.60
C PRO A 93 6.64 -17.29 -2.01
N SER A 94 6.30 -18.57 -2.20
CA SER A 94 6.35 -19.27 -3.50
C SER A 94 5.40 -18.69 -4.55
N ASP A 95 4.35 -17.99 -4.12
CA ASP A 95 3.31 -17.46 -5.00
C ASP A 95 3.56 -16.01 -5.40
N MET A 96 4.57 -15.35 -4.80
CA MET A 96 4.96 -14.01 -5.20
C MET A 96 5.47 -14.00 -6.64
N LYS A 97 5.07 -12.99 -7.38
CA LYS A 97 5.41 -12.81 -8.79
C LYS A 97 5.98 -11.42 -9.04
N VAL A 98 6.61 -11.29 -10.20
CA VAL A 98 7.05 -9.98 -10.70
C VAL A 98 6.24 -9.64 -11.94
N THR A 99 5.63 -8.45 -11.94
CA THR A 99 4.97 -7.87 -13.11
C THR A 99 5.95 -6.94 -13.81
N PRO A 100 6.37 -7.22 -15.05
CA PRO A 100 7.22 -6.32 -15.82
C PRO A 100 6.54 -4.96 -16.06
N GLN A 101 7.33 -3.89 -16.00
CA GLN A 101 6.84 -2.52 -16.26
C GLN A 101 7.24 -1.97 -17.64
N SER A 102 8.42 -2.38 -18.13
CA SER A 102 9.04 -1.79 -19.35
C SER A 102 9.13 -2.74 -20.53
N VAL A 103 8.60 -3.95 -20.39
CA VAL A 103 8.55 -4.97 -21.45
C VAL A 103 7.21 -5.65 -21.46
N ASP A 104 6.71 -5.97 -22.64
CA ASP A 104 5.52 -6.81 -22.80
C ASP A 104 5.85 -8.24 -22.34
N GLY A 105 5.04 -8.75 -21.42
CA GLY A 105 5.24 -10.11 -20.92
C GLY A 105 4.27 -10.47 -19.80
N ALA A 106 4.05 -11.77 -19.67
CA ALA A 106 3.30 -12.31 -18.54
C ALA A 106 4.12 -12.19 -17.23
N GLU A 107 3.43 -12.13 -16.11
CA GLU A 107 4.02 -12.27 -14.78
C GLU A 107 4.88 -13.53 -14.70
N PHE A 108 5.99 -13.46 -13.99
CA PHE A 108 6.83 -14.63 -13.76
C PHE A 108 7.13 -14.80 -12.27
N SER A 109 7.36 -16.06 -11.89
CA SER A 109 7.65 -16.43 -10.51
C SER A 109 9.05 -15.95 -10.11
N LEU A 110 9.18 -15.53 -8.86
CA LEU A 110 10.47 -15.23 -8.24
C LEU A 110 11.27 -16.52 -8.03
N THR A 111 12.59 -16.39 -8.09
CA THR A 111 13.47 -17.48 -7.63
C THR A 111 13.47 -17.50 -6.10
N ALA A 112 13.58 -18.71 -5.51
CA ALA A 112 13.55 -18.88 -4.06
C ALA A 112 14.67 -18.15 -3.29
N SER A 113 15.68 -17.63 -3.98
CA SER A 113 16.82 -16.90 -3.37
C SER A 113 16.61 -15.38 -3.25
N ALA A 114 15.63 -14.80 -3.93
CA ALA A 114 15.40 -13.36 -3.90
C ALA A 114 14.67 -12.93 -2.62
N GLN A 115 15.31 -12.12 -1.77
CA GLN A 115 14.67 -11.47 -0.62
C GLN A 115 13.98 -10.19 -1.05
N VAL A 116 12.69 -10.27 -1.29
CA VAL A 116 11.86 -9.17 -1.77
C VAL A 116 10.60 -9.04 -0.94
N VAL A 117 10.08 -7.83 -0.88
CA VAL A 117 8.77 -7.54 -0.29
C VAL A 117 7.79 -7.10 -1.38
N PRO A 118 6.49 -7.24 -1.15
CA PRO A 118 5.49 -6.66 -2.06
C PRO A 118 5.74 -5.18 -2.31
N GLY A 119 5.69 -4.77 -3.57
CA GLY A 119 5.97 -3.39 -3.99
C GLY A 119 7.44 -3.09 -4.31
N ASP A 120 8.38 -3.98 -4.03
CA ASP A 120 9.78 -3.81 -4.47
C ASP A 120 9.85 -3.67 -5.98
N VAL A 121 10.67 -2.72 -6.43
CA VAL A 121 11.03 -2.58 -7.84
C VAL A 121 12.35 -3.30 -8.04
N VAL A 122 12.35 -4.28 -8.93
CA VAL A 122 13.53 -5.14 -9.20
C VAL A 122 14.04 -4.94 -10.61
N GLU A 123 15.35 -5.04 -10.77
CA GLU A 123 15.99 -5.15 -12.07
C GLU A 123 15.70 -6.54 -12.64
N LEU A 124 15.30 -6.58 -13.90
CA LEU A 124 15.09 -7.78 -14.68
C LEU A 124 16.17 -7.86 -15.74
N ARG A 125 16.78 -9.03 -15.91
CA ARG A 125 17.79 -9.29 -16.94
C ARG A 125 17.36 -10.46 -17.80
N GLN A 126 17.53 -10.33 -19.11
CA GLN A 126 17.15 -11.36 -20.05
C GLN A 126 18.15 -12.54 -19.98
N THR A 127 17.60 -13.74 -19.89
CA THR A 127 18.36 -15.00 -19.91
C THR A 127 17.99 -15.82 -21.14
N ILE A 128 18.69 -16.90 -21.39
CA ILE A 128 18.36 -17.84 -22.49
C ILE A 128 17.01 -18.52 -22.31
N SER A 129 16.44 -18.49 -21.11
CA SER A 129 15.14 -19.12 -20.77
C SER A 129 14.05 -18.12 -20.41
N GLY A 130 14.28 -16.83 -20.56
CA GLY A 130 13.35 -15.74 -20.24
C GLY A 130 13.97 -14.69 -19.33
N TRP A 131 13.17 -13.93 -18.63
CA TRP A 131 13.61 -12.89 -17.70
C TRP A 131 13.84 -13.44 -16.30
N ARG A 132 14.80 -12.88 -15.58
CA ARG A 132 15.06 -13.16 -14.15
C ARG A 132 15.22 -11.88 -13.35
N PRO A 133 14.81 -11.85 -12.07
CA PRO A 133 15.22 -10.80 -11.15
C PRO A 133 16.74 -10.86 -10.92
N ALA A 134 17.40 -9.71 -10.96
CA ALA A 134 18.85 -9.62 -10.86
C ALA A 134 19.36 -8.65 -9.80
N GLY A 135 18.51 -7.80 -9.27
CA GLY A 135 18.85 -6.86 -8.22
C GLY A 135 17.64 -6.05 -7.76
N LEU A 136 17.79 -5.41 -6.62
CA LEU A 136 16.79 -4.46 -6.10
C LEU A 136 17.10 -3.08 -6.69
N VAL A 137 16.11 -2.46 -7.33
CA VAL A 137 16.19 -1.07 -7.80
C VAL A 137 15.73 -0.12 -6.70
N SER A 138 14.58 -0.42 -6.09
CA SER A 138 14.07 0.36 -4.96
C SER A 138 13.12 -0.46 -4.10
N ARG A 139 13.01 -0.08 -2.83
CA ARG A 139 12.07 -0.63 -1.85
C ARG A 139 11.20 0.48 -1.29
N PRO A 140 10.07 0.82 -1.97
CA PRO A 140 9.18 1.90 -1.53
C PRO A 140 8.50 1.58 -0.19
N GLN A 141 8.11 0.32 0.01
CA GLN A 141 7.45 -0.16 1.22
C GLN A 141 8.48 -0.71 2.21
N ARG A 142 9.01 0.15 3.08
CA ARG A 142 9.97 -0.27 4.12
C ARG A 142 9.31 -0.47 5.48
N ARG A 143 8.19 0.20 5.74
CA ARG A 143 7.47 0.15 7.02
C ARG A 143 6.30 -0.81 6.95
N TRP A 144 6.19 -1.64 7.96
CA TRP A 144 5.18 -2.68 8.06
C TRP A 144 4.55 -2.70 9.44
N VAL A 145 3.23 -2.80 9.49
CA VAL A 145 2.50 -3.04 10.74
C VAL A 145 2.49 -4.54 10.99
N CYS A 146 3.05 -4.95 12.13
CA CYS A 146 3.39 -6.33 12.43
C CYS A 146 2.85 -6.77 13.79
N ARG A 147 2.70 -8.08 13.95
CA ARG A 147 2.50 -8.76 15.24
C ARG A 147 3.69 -9.64 15.56
N CYS A 148 4.03 -9.75 16.83
CA CYS A 148 5.08 -10.68 17.27
C CYS A 148 4.62 -12.13 17.09
N VAL A 149 5.53 -12.99 16.61
CA VAL A 149 5.30 -14.43 16.45
C VAL A 149 6.29 -15.27 17.26
N THR A 150 7.30 -14.66 17.89
CA THR A 150 8.19 -15.34 18.81
C THR A 150 7.42 -15.75 20.06
N ASP A 151 7.58 -17.00 20.48
CA ASP A 151 6.99 -17.45 21.73
C ASP A 151 7.64 -16.69 22.91
N ALA A 152 6.83 -15.93 23.63
CA ALA A 152 7.25 -15.15 24.80
C ALA A 152 7.79 -16.03 25.96
N ALA A 153 7.63 -17.35 25.87
CA ALA A 153 8.21 -18.31 26.82
C ALA A 153 9.71 -18.60 26.58
N ALA A 154 10.24 -18.22 25.41
CA ALA A 154 11.66 -18.33 25.08
C ALA A 154 12.45 -17.19 25.79
N LYS A 155 12.73 -17.37 27.08
CA LYS A 155 13.31 -16.35 27.98
C LYS A 155 14.75 -15.88 27.66
N GLU A 156 15.38 -16.39 26.61
CA GLU A 156 16.79 -16.11 26.27
C GLU A 156 17.01 -15.75 24.78
N THR A 157 15.98 -15.26 24.10
CA THR A 157 16.19 -14.86 22.69
C THR A 157 16.70 -13.43 22.60
N GLU A 158 17.79 -13.25 21.88
CA GLU A 158 18.33 -11.94 21.51
C GLU A 158 17.46 -11.26 20.41
N TRP A 159 16.72 -12.07 19.65
CA TRP A 159 15.99 -11.64 18.48
C TRP A 159 14.51 -12.04 18.55
N LEU A 160 13.65 -11.09 18.21
CA LEU A 160 12.21 -11.30 18.09
C LEU A 160 11.82 -11.36 16.61
N LEU A 161 10.91 -12.27 16.28
CA LEU A 161 10.34 -12.39 14.95
C LEU A 161 8.92 -11.82 14.92
N PHE A 162 8.64 -11.07 13.88
CA PHE A 162 7.37 -10.44 13.63
C PHE A 162 6.86 -10.77 12.23
N LYS A 163 5.54 -10.90 12.09
CA LYS A 163 4.87 -11.03 10.79
C LYS A 163 4.02 -9.81 10.51
N PRO A 164 4.03 -9.28 9.26
CA PRO A 164 3.06 -8.29 8.86
C PRO A 164 1.62 -8.78 9.12
N ILE A 165 0.75 -7.86 9.51
CA ILE A 165 -0.68 -8.14 9.67
C ILE A 165 -1.33 -8.37 8.30
N SER A 166 -0.78 -7.77 7.24
CA SER A 166 -1.22 -8.02 5.87
C SER A 166 -1.06 -9.47 5.47
N ALA A 167 -2.16 -10.10 5.04
CA ALA A 167 -2.16 -11.49 4.55
C ALA A 167 -1.40 -11.67 3.21
N PHE A 168 -1.03 -10.57 2.54
CA PHE A 168 -0.36 -10.58 1.23
C PHE A 168 1.11 -10.20 1.30
N ALA A 169 1.68 -10.19 2.49
CA ALA A 169 3.10 -9.96 2.73
C ALA A 169 3.71 -11.17 3.47
N PRO A 170 4.09 -12.24 2.75
CA PRO A 170 4.59 -13.47 3.35
C PRO A 170 6.07 -13.35 3.70
N ILE A 171 6.38 -12.45 4.62
CA ILE A 171 7.73 -12.14 5.12
C ILE A 171 7.75 -12.20 6.63
N GLU A 172 8.93 -12.32 7.22
CA GLU A 172 9.18 -12.14 8.64
C GLU A 172 10.21 -11.03 8.84
N LEU A 173 10.02 -10.24 9.90
CA LEU A 173 10.95 -9.20 10.30
C LEU A 173 11.61 -9.59 11.61
N GLN A 174 12.93 -9.48 11.66
CA GLN A 174 13.74 -9.81 12.82
C GLN A 174 14.23 -8.52 13.46
N VAL A 175 13.91 -8.33 14.74
CA VAL A 175 14.27 -7.14 15.54
C VAL A 175 15.01 -7.57 16.79
N ASN A 176 16.07 -6.82 17.18
CA ASN A 176 16.74 -7.06 18.45
C ASN A 176 15.80 -6.74 19.62
N VAL A 177 15.73 -7.64 20.61
CA VAL A 177 14.86 -7.48 21.78
C VAL A 177 15.09 -6.17 22.53
N GLN A 178 16.31 -5.65 22.51
CA GLN A 178 16.68 -4.40 23.19
C GLN A 178 16.10 -3.14 22.51
N GLU A 179 15.71 -3.24 21.25
CA GLU A 179 15.07 -2.13 20.51
C GLU A 179 13.57 -1.99 20.84
N VAL A 180 12.96 -3.03 21.41
CA VAL A 180 11.52 -3.02 21.70
C VAL A 180 11.29 -2.52 23.13
N PRO A 181 10.57 -1.41 23.32
CA PRO A 181 10.31 -0.84 24.63
C PRO A 181 9.57 -1.83 25.54
N PRO A 182 9.89 -1.85 26.85
CA PRO A 182 9.34 -2.82 27.80
C PRO A 182 7.82 -2.69 28.04
N GLU A 183 7.24 -1.54 27.70
CA GLU A 183 5.79 -1.29 27.74
C GLU A 183 5.01 -1.92 26.60
N VAL A 184 5.69 -2.50 25.60
CA VAL A 184 5.05 -3.20 24.48
C VAL A 184 4.69 -4.62 24.93
N ASP A 185 3.38 -4.92 24.92
CA ASP A 185 2.89 -6.28 25.13
C ASP A 185 2.99 -7.07 23.82
N LEU A 186 4.03 -7.89 23.68
CA LEU A 186 4.30 -8.69 22.49
C LEU A 186 3.14 -9.63 22.06
N LYS A 187 2.20 -9.94 22.97
CA LYS A 187 1.05 -10.80 22.68
C LYS A 187 -0.16 -10.03 22.16
N ARG A 188 -0.27 -8.76 22.53
CA ARG A 188 -1.46 -7.96 22.28
C ARG A 188 -1.23 -6.77 21.38
N ASP A 189 0.00 -6.24 21.36
CA ASP A 189 0.27 -5.02 20.62
C ASP A 189 0.72 -5.30 19.20
N ALA A 190 0.15 -4.55 18.27
CA ALA A 190 0.69 -4.39 16.93
C ALA A 190 1.74 -3.26 16.95
N VAL A 191 2.83 -3.48 16.24
CA VAL A 191 3.96 -2.56 16.15
C VAL A 191 4.27 -2.20 14.70
N GLU A 192 4.81 -1.02 14.47
CA GLU A 192 5.37 -0.62 13.19
C GLU A 192 6.88 -0.88 13.21
N LEU A 193 7.35 -1.61 12.22
CA LEU A 193 8.76 -1.95 12.03
C LEU A 193 9.24 -1.41 10.69
N GLU A 194 10.50 -1.03 10.60
CA GLU A 194 11.14 -0.58 9.37
C GLU A 194 12.26 -1.53 8.95
N ILE A 195 12.20 -2.08 7.75
CA ILE A 195 13.25 -2.93 7.17
C ILE A 195 14.53 -2.11 7.08
N SER A 196 15.65 -2.68 7.54
CA SER A 196 16.97 -2.06 7.49
C SER A 196 17.35 -1.66 6.06
N ALA A 197 18.05 -0.53 5.93
CA ALA A 197 18.44 -0.01 4.63
C ALA A 197 19.42 -0.93 3.89
N ASP A 198 20.22 -1.67 4.65
CA ASP A 198 21.23 -2.62 4.19
C ASP A 198 20.72 -4.06 4.04
N ALA A 199 19.39 -4.27 4.20
CA ALA A 199 18.78 -5.58 4.01
C ALA A 199 19.13 -6.14 2.63
N PRO A 200 19.79 -7.32 2.56
CA PRO A 200 20.30 -7.86 1.31
C PRO A 200 19.17 -8.23 0.34
N PHE A 201 19.44 -8.12 -0.96
CA PHE A 201 18.51 -8.57 -2.00
C PHE A 201 18.49 -10.11 -2.13
N PHE A 202 19.62 -10.77 -1.83
CA PHE A 202 19.70 -12.22 -1.82
C PHE A 202 19.92 -12.74 -0.40
N ALA A 203 19.09 -13.69 0.02
CA ALA A 203 19.25 -14.35 1.30
C ALA A 203 20.57 -15.13 1.36
N LYS A 204 21.34 -14.91 2.43
CA LYS A 204 22.32 -15.93 2.84
C LYS A 204 21.53 -17.16 3.29
N ARG A 205 21.70 -18.28 2.60
CA ARG A 205 21.11 -19.56 2.98
C ARG A 205 21.46 -19.85 4.43
N ARG A 206 20.48 -20.08 5.27
CA ARG A 206 20.71 -20.61 6.61
C ARG A 206 21.30 -22.01 6.46
N GLU A 207 22.48 -22.27 7.02
CA GLU A 207 23.15 -23.59 6.95
C GLU A 207 22.37 -24.69 7.68
N ASP A 208 21.42 -24.33 8.52
CA ASP A 208 20.59 -25.17 9.38
C ASP A 208 19.12 -25.32 8.91
N ALA A 209 18.77 -24.81 7.74
CA ALA A 209 17.44 -25.00 7.17
C ALA A 209 17.21 -26.47 6.80
N TYR A 210 16.32 -27.13 7.53
CA TYR A 210 15.95 -28.53 7.29
C TYR A 210 15.28 -28.65 5.91
N TRP A 211 15.83 -29.50 5.05
CA TRP A 211 15.26 -29.82 3.74
C TRP A 211 13.88 -30.44 3.94
N GLY A 212 12.79 -29.70 3.64
CA GLY A 212 11.46 -30.29 3.63
C GLY A 212 10.30 -29.45 4.13
N SER A 213 10.49 -28.22 4.58
CA SER A 213 9.34 -27.32 4.80
C SER A 213 9.09 -26.50 3.53
N ASP A 214 7.95 -26.69 2.88
CA ASP A 214 7.51 -25.95 1.68
C ASP A 214 7.27 -24.44 1.93
N GLU A 215 7.59 -23.92 3.12
CA GLU A 215 7.40 -22.54 3.52
C GLU A 215 8.71 -21.96 4.07
N GLU A 216 9.67 -21.66 3.20
CA GLU A 216 10.80 -20.80 3.57
C GLU A 216 10.32 -19.35 3.65
N TRP A 217 10.06 -18.87 4.87
CA TRP A 217 9.78 -17.46 5.11
C TRP A 217 11.03 -16.62 4.86
N GLN A 218 10.84 -15.50 4.15
CA GLN A 218 11.91 -14.53 3.95
C GLN A 218 12.04 -13.68 5.22
N ILE A 219 13.18 -13.76 5.90
CA ILE A 219 13.46 -13.01 7.13
C ILE A 219 14.29 -11.77 6.79
N PHE A 220 13.79 -10.60 7.20
CA PHE A 220 14.48 -9.32 6.99
C PHE A 220 14.92 -8.72 8.32
N PRO A 221 16.15 -8.18 8.42
CA PRO A 221 16.53 -7.36 9.55
C PRO A 221 15.70 -6.07 9.55
N ALA A 222 15.19 -5.71 10.71
CA ALA A 222 14.30 -4.56 10.86
C ALA A 222 14.54 -3.85 12.20
N HIS A 223 14.07 -2.61 12.29
CA HIS A 223 14.13 -1.77 13.48
C HIS A 223 12.73 -1.46 13.99
N PHE A 224 12.60 -1.36 15.31
CA PHE A 224 11.38 -0.92 15.95
C PHE A 224 11.15 0.57 15.68
N VAL A 225 9.94 0.94 15.25
CA VAL A 225 9.56 2.34 15.01
C VAL A 225 8.65 2.83 16.12
N ARG A 226 7.51 2.15 16.34
CA ARG A 226 6.52 2.52 17.36
C ARG A 226 5.51 1.41 17.64
N LYS A 227 4.85 1.49 18.78
CA LYS A 227 3.58 0.80 19.03
C LYS A 227 2.48 1.46 18.19
N VAL A 228 1.63 0.66 17.58
CA VAL A 228 0.52 1.13 16.72
C VAL A 228 -0.81 1.07 17.45
N GLY A 229 -1.15 -0.08 18.00
CA GLY A 229 -2.42 -0.29 18.69
C GLY A 229 -2.51 -1.65 19.32
N VAL A 230 -3.56 -1.86 20.12
CA VAL A 230 -3.85 -3.14 20.75
C VAL A 230 -4.74 -3.96 19.84
N MET A 231 -4.31 -5.16 19.47
CA MET A 231 -5.11 -6.08 18.66
C MET A 231 -6.38 -6.52 19.39
N ASN A 232 -7.48 -6.69 18.67
CA ASN A 232 -8.80 -7.02 19.18
C ASN A 232 -9.41 -5.95 20.11
N ASP A 233 -8.92 -4.71 20.03
CA ASP A 233 -9.51 -3.54 20.65
C ASP A 233 -10.03 -2.61 19.54
N PRO A 234 -11.28 -2.08 19.59
CA PRO A 234 -11.85 -1.31 18.47
C PRO A 234 -11.01 -0.09 18.05
N LEU A 235 -10.47 0.67 19.01
CA LEU A 235 -9.60 1.81 18.71
C LEU A 235 -8.22 1.36 18.23
N GLY A 236 -7.72 0.26 18.79
CA GLY A 236 -6.49 -0.38 18.36
C GLY A 236 -6.58 -0.89 16.93
N GLU A 237 -7.66 -1.56 16.57
CA GLU A 237 -7.90 -2.05 15.19
C GLU A 237 -8.02 -0.91 14.19
N MET A 238 -8.66 0.21 14.54
CA MET A 238 -8.67 1.43 13.73
C MET A 238 -7.26 1.96 13.50
N ALA A 239 -6.45 2.07 14.55
CA ALA A 239 -5.07 2.55 14.46
C ALA A 239 -4.21 1.61 13.59
N ILE A 240 -4.38 0.29 13.75
CA ILE A 240 -3.69 -0.75 12.97
C ILE A 240 -4.06 -0.63 11.48
N ALA A 241 -5.35 -0.58 11.16
CA ALA A 241 -5.81 -0.44 9.78
C ALA A 241 -5.34 0.89 9.17
N SER A 242 -5.45 1.98 9.91
CA SER A 242 -4.98 3.30 9.46
C SER A 242 -3.48 3.30 9.14
N ALA A 243 -2.66 2.72 10.01
CA ALA A 243 -1.22 2.61 9.77
C ALA A 243 -0.90 1.69 8.58
N GLN A 244 -1.63 0.57 8.44
CA GLN A 244 -1.42 -0.39 7.35
C GLN A 244 -1.74 0.22 5.97
N PHE A 245 -2.76 1.06 5.88
CA PHE A 245 -3.19 1.67 4.63
C PHE A 245 -2.72 3.12 4.45
N GLY A 246 -1.89 3.63 5.37
CA GLY A 246 -1.36 4.98 5.29
C GLY A 246 -2.42 6.08 5.50
N VAL A 247 -3.52 5.76 6.20
CA VAL A 247 -4.56 6.74 6.53
C VAL A 247 -4.04 7.68 7.63
N PRO A 248 -3.93 8.98 7.37
CA PRO A 248 -3.43 9.93 8.37
C PRO A 248 -4.52 10.18 9.44
N ILE A 249 -4.30 9.71 10.67
CA ILE A 249 -5.26 9.91 11.78
C ILE A 249 -5.19 11.35 12.28
N ASP A 250 -3.98 11.85 12.54
CA ASP A 250 -3.78 13.17 13.13
C ASP A 250 -3.73 14.29 12.08
N PHE A 251 -4.24 15.45 12.43
CA PHE A 251 -4.04 16.66 11.65
C PHE A 251 -2.71 17.33 12.03
N SER A 252 -2.13 18.07 11.09
CA SER A 252 -0.95 18.88 11.40
C SER A 252 -1.26 19.96 12.45
N PRO A 253 -0.30 20.34 13.32
CA PRO A 253 -0.50 21.42 14.29
C PRO A 253 -0.94 22.73 13.64
N ASP A 254 -0.42 23.03 12.45
CA ASP A 254 -0.79 24.24 11.70
C ASP A 254 -2.25 24.19 11.23
N THR A 255 -2.74 23.03 10.80
CA THR A 255 -4.13 22.80 10.40
C THR A 255 -5.09 22.99 11.58
N LEU A 256 -4.73 22.44 12.74
CA LEU A 256 -5.52 22.62 13.96
C LEU A 256 -5.54 24.08 14.40
N ALA A 257 -4.40 24.76 14.36
CA ALA A 257 -4.29 26.20 14.69
C ALA A 257 -5.06 27.10 13.69
N GLU A 258 -5.14 26.72 12.42
CA GLU A 258 -5.94 27.42 11.42
C GLU A 258 -7.43 27.19 11.66
N ALA A 259 -7.85 25.95 11.91
CA ALA A 259 -9.24 25.62 12.22
C ALA A 259 -9.74 26.35 13.48
N GLU A 260 -8.89 26.48 14.50
CA GLU A 260 -9.25 27.15 15.76
C GLU A 260 -9.55 28.63 15.58
N LYS A 261 -8.93 29.30 14.60
CA LYS A 261 -9.18 30.72 14.28
C LYS A 261 -10.50 30.97 13.55
N LEU A 262 -11.14 29.91 13.04
CA LEU A 262 -12.43 30.06 12.38
C LEU A 262 -13.53 30.42 13.40
N PRO A 263 -14.54 31.19 12.99
CA PRO A 263 -15.63 31.59 13.89
C PRO A 263 -16.47 30.38 14.32
N GLU A 264 -17.15 30.49 15.45
CA GLU A 264 -18.11 29.47 15.94
C GLU A 264 -19.40 29.44 15.11
N LYS A 265 -19.77 30.57 14.51
CA LYS A 265 -21.00 30.78 13.76
C LYS A 265 -20.73 31.50 12.46
N VAL A 266 -21.66 31.40 11.53
CA VAL A 266 -21.61 32.17 10.28
C VAL A 266 -21.58 33.66 10.59
N ASP A 267 -20.57 34.35 10.07
CA ASP A 267 -20.48 35.81 10.18
C ASP A 267 -21.48 36.47 9.21
N ARG A 268 -22.42 37.23 9.74
CA ARG A 268 -23.41 37.94 8.93
C ARG A 268 -22.80 38.87 7.87
N ARG A 269 -21.56 39.31 8.05
CA ARG A 269 -20.82 40.07 7.05
C ARG A 269 -20.44 39.27 5.81
N SER A 270 -20.34 37.93 5.95
CA SER A 270 -20.11 37.02 4.81
C SER A 270 -21.34 36.81 3.93
N LEU A 271 -22.50 37.34 4.33
CA LEU A 271 -23.76 37.22 3.60
C LEU A 271 -23.91 38.25 2.45
N LEU A 272 -23.09 39.26 2.37
CA LEU A 272 -23.24 40.42 1.43
C LEU A 272 -23.39 40.02 -0.05
N HIS A 273 -22.96 38.86 -0.43
CA HIS A 273 -23.00 38.34 -1.83
C HIS A 273 -23.72 36.99 -1.91
N ARG A 274 -24.55 36.68 -0.92
CA ARG A 274 -25.29 35.40 -0.87
C ARG A 274 -26.77 35.66 -0.87
N VAL A 275 -27.50 34.75 -1.51
CA VAL A 275 -28.96 34.75 -1.45
C VAL A 275 -29.40 34.29 -0.06
N ASP A 276 -30.28 35.04 0.59
CA ASP A 276 -30.86 34.62 1.86
C ASP A 276 -32.06 33.65 1.60
N LEU A 277 -31.91 32.41 2.01
CA LEU A 277 -32.87 31.35 1.89
C LEU A 277 -33.25 30.78 3.27
N THR A 278 -32.99 31.53 4.33
CA THR A 278 -33.20 31.06 5.71
C THR A 278 -34.68 30.84 6.06
N ASP A 279 -35.60 31.47 5.32
CA ASP A 279 -37.03 31.28 5.49
C ASP A 279 -37.57 30.00 4.80
N LEU A 280 -36.78 29.35 3.94
CA LEU A 280 -37.20 28.12 3.29
C LEU A 280 -36.90 26.90 4.18
N ALA A 281 -37.87 26.01 4.26
CA ALA A 281 -37.80 24.82 5.12
C ALA A 281 -36.89 23.74 4.57
N PHE A 282 -35.57 24.03 4.45
CA PHE A 282 -34.57 23.04 4.11
C PHE A 282 -34.48 21.95 5.18
N VAL A 283 -34.24 20.72 4.75
CA VAL A 283 -34.02 19.57 5.61
C VAL A 283 -32.81 18.77 5.11
N THR A 284 -32.08 18.12 6.03
CA THR A 284 -31.10 17.12 5.69
C THR A 284 -31.68 15.73 5.82
N ILE A 285 -31.23 14.76 5.01
CA ILE A 285 -31.73 13.36 5.02
C ILE A 285 -30.52 12.42 4.96
N ASP A 286 -30.15 11.85 6.11
CA ASP A 286 -28.92 11.08 6.27
C ASP A 286 -29.15 9.81 7.10
N GLY A 287 -28.07 9.04 7.35
CA GLY A 287 -28.09 7.95 8.31
C GLY A 287 -28.27 8.43 9.76
N GLU A 288 -28.73 7.55 10.63
CA GLU A 288 -29.02 7.84 12.04
C GLU A 288 -27.79 8.37 12.80
N ASP A 289 -26.60 7.86 12.46
CA ASP A 289 -25.32 8.18 13.13
C ASP A 289 -24.52 9.31 12.44
N ALA A 290 -25.02 9.86 11.31
CA ALA A 290 -24.35 10.93 10.57
C ALA A 290 -24.25 12.21 11.42
N ARG A 291 -23.12 12.92 11.29
CA ARG A 291 -22.84 14.20 11.97
C ARG A 291 -22.35 15.28 10.99
N ASP A 292 -21.94 14.88 9.83
CA ASP A 292 -21.44 15.68 8.72
C ASP A 292 -22.48 15.74 7.61
N PHE A 293 -23.42 16.70 7.74
CA PHE A 293 -24.50 16.88 6.78
C PHE A 293 -24.03 17.78 5.64
N ASP A 294 -23.64 17.20 4.52
CA ASP A 294 -23.07 17.91 3.40
C ASP A 294 -24.11 18.56 2.50
N ASP A 295 -25.33 18.01 2.47
CA ASP A 295 -26.43 18.50 1.63
C ASP A 295 -27.73 18.66 2.38
N ALA A 296 -28.54 19.61 1.91
CA ALA A 296 -29.89 19.84 2.35
C ALA A 296 -30.79 20.10 1.14
N VAL A 297 -32.04 19.70 1.26
CA VAL A 297 -33.00 19.83 0.18
C VAL A 297 -34.24 20.61 0.60
N TYR A 298 -34.81 21.33 -0.37
CA TYR A 298 -36.12 21.97 -0.29
C TYR A 298 -36.85 21.74 -1.60
N CYS A 299 -38.14 21.44 -1.52
CA CYS A 299 -38.99 21.26 -2.70
C CYS A 299 -40.34 21.91 -2.50
N GLU A 300 -40.83 22.62 -3.53
CA GLU A 300 -42.16 23.18 -3.59
C GLU A 300 -42.86 22.81 -4.90
N GLU A 301 -44.15 22.57 -4.83
CA GLU A 301 -44.98 22.31 -6.02
C GLU A 301 -45.23 23.60 -6.79
N THR A 302 -45.13 23.55 -8.11
CA THR A 302 -45.44 24.63 -9.04
C THR A 302 -46.55 24.17 -10.01
N PRO A 303 -47.24 25.06 -10.74
CA PRO A 303 -48.23 24.66 -11.72
C PRO A 303 -47.71 23.66 -12.77
N GLU A 304 -46.44 23.75 -13.13
CA GLU A 304 -45.82 22.96 -14.20
C GLU A 304 -45.01 21.73 -13.68
N GLY A 305 -44.86 21.61 -12.38
CA GLY A 305 -44.11 20.52 -11.74
C GLY A 305 -43.61 20.91 -10.35
N TRP A 306 -42.28 20.97 -10.17
CA TRP A 306 -41.67 21.24 -8.88
C TRP A 306 -40.45 22.21 -9.04
N ARG A 307 -40.24 23.04 -8.05
CA ARG A 307 -39.01 23.75 -7.83
C ARG A 307 -38.21 22.99 -6.76
N LEU A 308 -37.07 22.46 -7.13
CA LEU A 308 -36.17 21.71 -6.26
C LEU A 308 -34.90 22.53 -5.99
N LEU A 309 -34.58 22.78 -4.72
CA LEU A 309 -33.32 23.39 -4.31
C LEU A 309 -32.48 22.33 -3.61
N VAL A 310 -31.25 22.17 -4.07
CA VAL A 310 -30.22 21.34 -3.44
C VAL A 310 -29.12 22.27 -2.95
N ALA A 311 -28.93 22.33 -1.65
CA ALA A 311 -27.92 23.17 -1.00
C ALA A 311 -26.77 22.29 -0.53
N ILE A 312 -25.56 22.54 -1.02
CA ILE A 312 -24.34 21.86 -0.63
C ILE A 312 -23.51 22.78 0.26
N ALA A 313 -22.94 22.29 1.34
CA ALA A 313 -22.08 23.04 2.23
C ALA A 313 -20.93 23.72 1.48
N ASP A 314 -20.80 25.05 1.63
CA ASP A 314 -19.75 25.82 0.97
C ASP A 314 -18.42 25.71 1.73
N VAL A 315 -17.81 24.53 1.68
CA VAL A 315 -16.52 24.24 2.29
C VAL A 315 -15.43 25.20 1.78
N SER A 316 -15.52 25.61 0.52
CA SER A 316 -14.54 26.51 -0.11
C SER A 316 -14.49 27.91 0.50
N HIS A 317 -15.51 28.30 1.24
CA HIS A 317 -15.50 29.55 2.02
C HIS A 317 -14.46 29.51 3.14
N TYR A 318 -14.28 28.35 3.77
CA TYR A 318 -13.41 28.16 4.93
C TYR A 318 -12.06 27.58 4.55
N VAL A 319 -12.04 26.59 3.66
CA VAL A 319 -10.81 25.93 3.18
C VAL A 319 -10.32 26.61 1.92
N ARG A 320 -9.33 27.47 2.07
CA ARG A 320 -8.79 28.27 0.96
C ARG A 320 -7.58 27.55 0.32
N PRO A 321 -7.42 27.62 -1.01
CA PRO A 321 -6.28 27.03 -1.69
C PRO A 321 -4.94 27.45 -1.09
N GLY A 322 -4.03 26.49 -0.86
CA GLY A 322 -2.68 26.72 -0.35
C GLY A 322 -2.57 26.91 1.17
N THR A 323 -3.68 26.85 1.92
CA THR A 323 -3.67 26.90 3.39
C THR A 323 -3.28 25.55 4.01
N SER A 324 -3.11 25.49 5.32
CA SER A 324 -2.81 24.22 6.01
C SER A 324 -4.00 23.27 5.96
N LEU A 325 -5.22 23.80 6.10
CA LEU A 325 -6.47 23.05 5.93
C LEU A 325 -6.55 22.40 4.55
N ASP A 326 -6.26 23.15 3.47
CA ASP A 326 -6.26 22.66 2.10
C ASP A 326 -5.22 21.55 1.89
N ARG A 327 -3.99 21.76 2.38
CA ARG A 327 -2.92 20.75 2.25
C ARG A 327 -3.24 19.44 2.96
N ASP A 328 -3.79 19.49 4.17
CA ASP A 328 -4.17 18.28 4.90
C ASP A 328 -5.40 17.62 4.25
N ALA A 329 -6.38 18.39 3.77
CA ALA A 329 -7.53 17.88 3.04
C ALA A 329 -7.11 17.15 1.75
N GLN A 330 -6.15 17.70 0.99
CA GLN A 330 -5.61 17.02 -0.21
C GLN A 330 -4.92 15.70 0.12
N LYS A 331 -4.16 15.63 1.23
CA LYS A 331 -3.51 14.38 1.66
C LYS A 331 -4.51 13.33 2.10
N ARG A 332 -5.59 13.75 2.77
CA ARG A 332 -6.63 12.85 3.27
C ARG A 332 -7.57 12.38 2.17
N ALA A 333 -7.86 13.26 1.20
CA ALA A 333 -8.72 13.07 0.04
C ALA A 333 -10.21 12.78 0.37
N THR A 334 -10.50 12.09 1.45
CA THR A 334 -11.85 11.72 1.91
C THR A 334 -11.87 11.47 3.41
N SER A 335 -13.05 11.47 4.02
CA SER A 335 -13.25 10.86 5.35
C SER A 335 -13.21 9.35 5.25
N VAL A 336 -12.68 8.69 6.28
CA VAL A 336 -12.60 7.21 6.35
C VAL A 336 -13.47 6.74 7.52
N TYR A 337 -14.47 5.93 7.20
CA TYR A 337 -15.46 5.44 8.17
C TYR A 337 -15.10 4.05 8.65
N PHE A 338 -14.93 3.91 9.97
CA PHE A 338 -14.77 2.64 10.67
C PHE A 338 -16.07 2.29 11.40
N PRO A 339 -16.30 1.03 11.80
CA PRO A 339 -17.55 0.64 12.47
C PRO A 339 -17.89 1.44 13.73
N SER A 340 -16.90 1.96 14.44
CA SER A 340 -17.09 2.68 15.72
C SER A 340 -16.56 4.11 15.73
N SER A 341 -15.95 4.57 14.62
CA SER A 341 -15.28 5.87 14.57
C SER A 341 -15.07 6.36 13.15
N VAL A 342 -14.75 7.63 12.99
CA VAL A 342 -14.46 8.26 11.69
C VAL A 342 -13.13 8.99 11.78
N VAL A 343 -12.29 8.83 10.76
CA VAL A 343 -11.12 9.70 10.52
C VAL A 343 -11.57 10.75 9.51
N PRO A 344 -11.93 11.96 9.94
CA PRO A 344 -12.56 12.94 9.07
C PRO A 344 -11.53 13.59 8.12
N MET A 345 -11.99 13.99 6.92
CA MET A 345 -11.18 14.74 5.95
C MET A 345 -10.77 16.11 6.46
N LEU A 346 -11.66 16.77 7.21
CA LEU A 346 -11.47 18.09 7.81
C LEU A 346 -11.57 18.02 9.34
N PRO A 347 -10.94 18.94 10.09
CA PRO A 347 -11.14 19.03 11.54
C PRO A 347 -12.63 19.14 11.93
N GLU A 348 -13.03 18.52 13.05
CA GLU A 348 -14.44 18.45 13.47
C GLU A 348 -15.13 19.80 13.58
N LYS A 349 -14.40 20.86 13.90
CA LYS A 349 -14.92 22.23 13.89
C LYS A 349 -15.49 22.63 12.53
N LEU A 350 -14.98 22.04 11.45
CA LEU A 350 -15.50 22.21 10.10
C LEU A 350 -16.48 21.08 9.75
N SER A 351 -16.04 19.83 9.78
CA SER A 351 -16.83 18.69 9.28
C SER A 351 -18.15 18.50 10.03
N ASN A 352 -18.14 18.58 11.36
CA ASN A 352 -19.34 18.44 12.20
C ASN A 352 -19.93 19.81 12.60
N GLY A 353 -19.18 20.89 12.34
CA GLY A 353 -19.50 22.26 12.75
C GLY A 353 -19.94 23.16 11.60
N LEU A 354 -19.02 24.04 11.14
CA LEU A 354 -19.35 25.10 10.20
C LEU A 354 -19.79 24.61 8.81
N CYS A 355 -19.29 23.47 8.36
CA CYS A 355 -19.66 22.86 7.07
C CYS A 355 -20.81 21.87 7.19
N SER A 356 -21.15 21.38 8.39
CA SER A 356 -22.31 20.53 8.57
C SER A 356 -23.61 21.36 8.60
N LEU A 357 -24.59 21.01 7.75
CA LEU A 357 -25.88 21.70 7.63
C LEU A 357 -26.83 21.35 8.79
N ASN A 358 -26.32 21.52 10.01
CA ASN A 358 -27.02 21.25 11.24
C ASN A 358 -28.34 22.03 11.35
N PRO A 359 -29.39 21.41 11.92
CA PRO A 359 -30.67 22.10 12.09
C PRO A 359 -30.58 23.26 13.10
N GLY A 360 -31.40 24.28 12.90
CA GLY A 360 -31.53 25.42 13.81
C GLY A 360 -30.37 26.43 13.79
N VAL A 361 -29.46 26.36 12.79
CA VAL A 361 -28.35 27.28 12.63
C VAL A 361 -28.15 27.69 11.16
N ASP A 362 -27.66 28.90 10.95
CA ASP A 362 -27.33 29.38 9.61
C ASP A 362 -26.08 28.69 9.08
N ARG A 363 -26.11 28.32 7.78
CA ARG A 363 -24.98 27.69 7.08
C ARG A 363 -24.77 28.30 5.70
N LEU A 364 -23.50 28.42 5.30
CA LEU A 364 -23.12 28.87 3.97
C LEU A 364 -23.18 27.71 2.99
N THR A 365 -23.83 27.93 1.87
CA THR A 365 -24.05 26.89 0.86
C THR A 365 -23.82 27.40 -0.55
N LEU A 366 -23.59 26.47 -1.47
CA LEU A 366 -23.77 26.62 -2.90
C LEU A 366 -25.06 25.88 -3.28
N VAL A 367 -26.00 26.59 -3.85
CA VAL A 367 -27.34 26.06 -4.16
C VAL A 367 -27.49 25.82 -5.64
N CYS A 368 -28.00 24.63 -5.99
CA CYS A 368 -28.61 24.35 -7.28
C CYS A 368 -30.13 24.54 -7.14
N ASP A 369 -30.71 25.51 -7.83
CA ASP A 369 -32.14 25.82 -7.86
C ASP A 369 -32.68 25.40 -9.23
N ALA A 370 -33.48 24.34 -9.27
CA ALA A 370 -33.92 23.69 -10.49
C ALA A 370 -35.45 23.62 -10.61
N LEU A 371 -35.95 23.81 -11.82
CA LEU A 371 -37.36 23.56 -12.17
C LEU A 371 -37.46 22.18 -12.83
N VAL A 372 -38.29 21.34 -12.27
CA VAL A 372 -38.53 19.97 -12.73
C VAL A 372 -40.00 19.84 -13.16
N ASN A 373 -40.21 19.43 -14.39
CA ASN A 373 -41.59 19.25 -14.90
C ASN A 373 -42.22 17.94 -14.38
N ARG A 374 -43.51 17.74 -14.65
CA ARG A 374 -44.25 16.54 -14.19
C ARG A 374 -43.79 15.23 -14.82
N LYS A 375 -42.87 15.26 -15.80
CA LYS A 375 -42.23 14.07 -16.38
C LYS A 375 -40.87 13.75 -15.70
N GLY A 376 -40.42 14.58 -14.76
CA GLY A 376 -39.12 14.43 -14.11
C GLY A 376 -37.95 15.05 -14.90
N GLU A 377 -38.24 15.88 -15.93
CA GLU A 377 -37.22 16.54 -16.74
C GLU A 377 -36.89 17.91 -16.16
N THR A 378 -35.60 18.21 -15.98
CA THR A 378 -35.12 19.54 -15.56
C THR A 378 -35.27 20.51 -16.72
N THR A 379 -36.10 21.53 -16.57
CA THR A 379 -36.40 22.51 -17.64
C THR A 379 -35.56 23.78 -17.52
N ALA A 380 -35.14 24.14 -16.32
CA ALA A 380 -34.24 25.25 -16.03
C ALA A 380 -33.47 25.00 -14.73
N TYR A 381 -32.30 25.59 -14.61
CA TYR A 381 -31.52 25.55 -13.36
C TYR A 381 -30.59 26.75 -13.27
N GLN A 382 -30.18 27.07 -12.04
CA GLN A 382 -29.14 28.07 -11.76
C GLN A 382 -28.35 27.69 -10.51
N PHE A 383 -27.10 28.17 -10.45
CA PHE A 383 -26.24 27.99 -9.25
C PHE A 383 -25.89 29.35 -8.66
N TYR A 384 -25.96 29.44 -7.35
CA TYR A 384 -25.57 30.64 -6.62
C TYR A 384 -25.16 30.34 -5.19
N PRO A 385 -24.27 31.14 -4.58
CA PRO A 385 -23.97 31.09 -3.17
C PRO A 385 -25.15 31.59 -2.35
N ALA A 386 -25.51 30.84 -1.31
CA ALA A 386 -26.64 31.17 -0.43
C ALA A 386 -26.29 31.00 1.04
N VAL A 387 -27.18 31.46 1.89
CA VAL A 387 -27.27 31.09 3.31
C VAL A 387 -28.60 30.37 3.50
N ILE A 388 -28.59 29.24 4.19
CA ILE A 388 -29.75 28.48 4.57
C ILE A 388 -29.83 28.32 6.09
N HIS A 389 -31.05 27.99 6.57
CA HIS A 389 -31.29 27.57 7.93
C HIS A 389 -32.02 26.24 7.88
N SER A 390 -31.31 25.14 8.17
CA SER A 390 -31.98 23.82 8.14
C SER A 390 -33.02 23.72 9.24
N HIS A 391 -34.27 23.38 8.87
CA HIS A 391 -35.40 23.26 9.79
C HIS A 391 -35.48 21.89 10.45
N GLY A 392 -34.84 20.88 9.88
CA GLY A 392 -34.88 19.56 10.44
C GLY A 392 -33.81 18.62 9.90
N ARG A 393 -33.34 17.74 10.77
CA ARG A 393 -32.57 16.58 10.42
C ARG A 393 -33.51 15.39 10.31
N LEU A 394 -33.63 14.85 9.12
CA LEU A 394 -34.38 13.62 8.86
C LEU A 394 -33.42 12.45 8.68
N THR A 395 -33.93 11.23 8.85
CA THR A 395 -33.15 10.02 8.57
C THR A 395 -33.74 9.28 7.37
N TYR A 396 -32.91 8.49 6.68
CA TYR A 396 -33.38 7.66 5.57
C TYR A 396 -34.54 6.77 6.00
N THR A 397 -34.48 6.18 7.20
CA THR A 397 -35.54 5.32 7.74
C THR A 397 -36.84 6.10 7.95
N ALA A 398 -36.76 7.28 8.58
CA ALA A 398 -37.95 8.09 8.83
C ALA A 398 -38.63 8.58 7.53
N VAL A 399 -37.81 9.05 6.56
CA VAL A 399 -38.33 9.48 5.25
C VAL A 399 -38.95 8.30 4.50
N TRP A 400 -38.31 7.13 4.54
CA TRP A 400 -38.85 5.93 3.91
C TRP A 400 -40.20 5.52 4.50
N SER A 401 -40.33 5.46 5.84
CA SER A 401 -41.62 5.16 6.53
C SER A 401 -42.69 6.12 6.12
N ALA A 402 -42.38 7.42 6.05
CA ALA A 402 -43.35 8.43 5.61
C ALA A 402 -43.81 8.22 4.16
N LEU A 403 -42.89 7.90 3.25
CA LEU A 403 -43.25 7.61 1.87
C LEU A 403 -44.11 6.34 1.72
N GLN A 404 -44.07 5.42 2.69
CA GLN A 404 -44.96 4.26 2.76
C GLN A 404 -46.32 4.60 3.40
N GLY A 405 -46.55 5.83 3.85
CA GLY A 405 -47.80 6.27 4.47
C GLY A 405 -47.91 5.94 5.95
N GLU A 406 -46.82 5.60 6.61
CA GLU A 406 -46.76 5.44 8.05
C GLU A 406 -46.78 6.81 8.74
N ALA A 407 -47.43 6.90 9.93
CA ALA A 407 -47.55 8.17 10.66
C ALA A 407 -46.15 8.69 11.10
N TRP A 408 -45.83 9.92 10.75
CA TRP A 408 -44.67 10.61 11.24
C TRP A 408 -44.77 10.87 12.73
N GLY A 409 -43.91 10.27 13.52
CA GLY A 409 -43.65 10.71 14.89
C GLY A 409 -42.59 11.82 14.87
N LEU A 410 -42.99 13.07 14.51
CA LEU A 410 -42.21 14.28 14.74
C LEU A 410 -42.56 14.86 16.09
#